data_6498a0182c46acaee9834136aea518b7
#
_entry.id   6498a0182c46acaee9834136aea518b7
#
_cell.length_a   1.000
_cell.length_b   1.000
_cell.length_c   1.000
_cell.angle_alpha   90.00
_cell.angle_beta   90.00
_cell.angle_gamma   90.00
#
_symmetry.space_group_name_H-M   'P 1'
#
loop_
_entity.id
_entity.type
_entity.pdbx_description
1 polymer ?
#
loop_
_entity_poly.entity_id
_entity_poly.type
_entity_poly.pdbx_seq_one_letter_code
_entity_poly.pdbx_strand_id
1 'polypeptide(L)'
;MKTVPQNERIRLSALTGKHVVNLYDGVRLGTLYEPVVAFDHKTGALMHLYLGGRNGITGNWSEKNSVAIPWEAVQKIGQEVVIVDLGRSVRGKGKL
;
A
#
# COMPACT_ATOMS: atom_id res chain seq x y z
N MET A 1 -0.63 -16.27 -3.54
CA MET A 1 -1.34 -16.07 -4.59
C MET A 1 -1.80 -14.70 -4.85
N LYS A 2 -1.76 -14.27 -6.04
CA LYS A 2 -2.18 -13.01 -6.35
C LYS A 2 -3.60 -12.87 -6.25
N THR A 3 -4.06 -11.85 -5.70
CA THR A 3 -5.47 -11.67 -5.54
C THR A 3 -6.06 -10.79 -6.60
N VAL A 4 -5.25 -10.03 -7.26
CA VAL A 4 -5.73 -9.21 -8.37
C VAL A 4 -5.75 -10.08 -9.61
N PRO A 5 -6.90 -10.25 -10.25
CA PRO A 5 -6.96 -11.11 -11.42
C PRO A 5 -6.06 -10.62 -12.52
N GLN A 6 -5.45 -11.55 -13.21
CA GLN A 6 -4.52 -11.18 -14.26
C GLN A 6 -5.19 -10.53 -15.43
N ASN A 7 -6.43 -10.86 -15.68
CA ASN A 7 -7.13 -10.29 -16.83
C ASN A 7 -7.82 -8.99 -16.53
N GLU A 8 -7.69 -8.49 -15.32
CA GLU A 8 -8.26 -7.20 -14.96
C GLU A 8 -7.17 -6.18 -14.89
N ARG A 9 -7.50 -4.96 -15.29
CA ARG A 9 -6.58 -3.87 -15.21
C ARG A 9 -7.08 -2.85 -14.23
N ILE A 10 -6.17 -2.37 -13.40
CA ILE A 10 -6.49 -1.37 -12.42
C ILE A 10 -5.51 -0.24 -12.62
N ARG A 11 -6.03 0.96 -12.80
CA ARG A 11 -5.17 2.11 -12.92
C ARG A 11 -4.62 2.48 -11.57
N LEU A 12 -3.40 2.96 -11.57
CA LEU A 12 -2.80 3.39 -10.33
C LEU A 12 -3.64 4.47 -9.67
N SER A 13 -4.19 5.38 -10.45
CA SER A 13 -5.01 6.44 -9.90
C SER A 13 -6.27 5.92 -9.22
N ALA A 14 -6.70 4.72 -9.57
CA ALA A 14 -7.88 4.15 -8.94
C ALA A 14 -7.65 3.79 -7.48
N LEU A 15 -6.41 3.75 -7.05
CA LEU A 15 -6.10 3.45 -5.66
C LEU A 15 -6.32 4.65 -4.76
N THR A 16 -6.40 5.83 -5.34
CA THR A 16 -6.56 7.06 -4.57
C THR A 16 -7.84 7.01 -3.76
N GLY A 17 -7.73 7.30 -2.50
CA GLY A 17 -8.87 7.36 -1.61
C GLY A 17 -9.25 6.04 -0.97
N LYS A 18 -8.62 4.96 -1.37
CA LYS A 18 -8.96 3.68 -0.78
C LYS A 18 -8.28 3.52 0.58
N HIS A 19 -8.98 2.84 1.47
CA HIS A 19 -8.44 2.55 2.80
C HIS A 19 -7.64 1.27 2.75
N VAL A 20 -6.55 1.22 3.49
CA VAL A 20 -5.72 0.03 3.54
C VAL A 20 -5.94 -0.66 4.87
N VAL A 21 -6.30 -1.92 4.83
CA VAL A 21 -6.63 -2.71 6.01
C VAL A 21 -5.73 -3.92 6.05
N ASN A 22 -5.16 -4.18 7.22
CA ASN A 22 -4.32 -5.35 7.41
C ASN A 22 -5.21 -6.54 7.76
N LEU A 23 -5.15 -7.56 6.94
CA LEU A 23 -5.97 -8.73 7.11
C LEU A 23 -5.71 -9.44 8.43
N TYR A 24 -4.47 -9.47 8.85
CA TYR A 24 -4.10 -10.21 10.04
C TYR A 24 -4.91 -9.79 11.27
N ASP A 25 -5.07 -8.50 11.50
CA ASP A 25 -5.75 -8.03 12.69
C ASP A 25 -6.92 -7.10 12.40
N GLY A 26 -7.23 -6.88 11.15
CA GLY A 26 -8.34 -6.02 10.79
C GLY A 26 -8.12 -4.55 11.02
N VAL A 27 -6.90 -4.15 11.31
CA VAL A 27 -6.62 -2.76 11.63
C VAL A 27 -6.47 -1.96 10.35
N ARG A 28 -7.12 -0.80 10.32
CA ARG A 28 -6.96 0.10 9.21
C ARG A 28 -5.64 0.83 9.34
N LEU A 29 -4.80 0.69 8.35
CA LEU A 29 -3.48 1.27 8.38
C LEU A 29 -3.47 2.72 7.92
N GLY A 30 -4.44 3.10 7.11
CA GLY A 30 -4.51 4.46 6.61
C GLY A 30 -5.25 4.52 5.30
N THR A 31 -5.20 5.68 4.68
CA THR A 31 -5.88 5.92 3.40
C THR A 31 -4.83 6.31 2.36
N LEU A 32 -4.99 5.80 1.16
CA LEU A 32 -4.08 6.12 0.07
C LEU A 32 -4.50 7.43 -0.55
N TYR A 33 -3.97 8.53 -0.04
CA TYR A 33 -4.29 9.83 -0.63
C TYR A 33 -3.49 10.06 -1.89
N GLU A 34 -2.30 9.48 -1.93
CA GLU A 34 -1.42 9.68 -3.03
C GLU A 34 -0.72 8.36 -3.30
N PRO A 35 -1.06 7.67 -4.36
CA PRO A 35 -0.46 6.35 -4.61
C PRO A 35 0.97 6.50 -5.09
N VAL A 36 1.90 6.16 -4.23
CA VAL A 36 3.32 6.17 -4.55
C VAL A 36 3.78 4.72 -4.57
N VAL A 37 4.43 4.33 -5.64
CA VAL A 37 4.87 2.95 -5.78
C VAL A 37 6.33 2.90 -6.19
N ALA A 38 6.95 1.78 -5.92
CA ALA A 38 8.33 1.54 -6.33
C ALA A 38 8.35 0.38 -7.30
N PHE A 39 9.10 0.55 -8.38
CA PHE A 39 9.27 -0.48 -9.39
C PHE A 39 10.71 -0.94 -9.42
N ASP A 40 10.89 -2.18 -9.79
CA ASP A 40 12.22 -2.67 -10.10
C ASP A 40 12.58 -2.14 -11.48
N HIS A 41 13.59 -1.30 -11.58
CA HIS A 41 13.88 -0.65 -12.84
C HIS A 41 14.42 -1.60 -13.90
N LYS A 42 14.85 -2.77 -13.52
CA LYS A 42 15.33 -3.72 -14.50
C LYS A 42 14.22 -4.56 -15.10
N THR A 43 13.28 -4.98 -14.28
CA THR A 43 12.22 -5.84 -14.74
C THR A 43 10.92 -5.12 -14.96
N GLY A 44 10.77 -3.95 -14.37
CA GLY A 44 9.51 -3.23 -14.43
C GLY A 44 8.49 -3.74 -13.44
N ALA A 45 8.87 -4.69 -12.59
CA ALA A 45 7.92 -5.27 -11.66
C ALA A 45 7.62 -4.30 -10.52
N LEU A 46 6.38 -4.29 -10.09
CA LEU A 46 5.95 -3.47 -8.98
C LEU A 46 6.44 -4.10 -7.69
N MET A 47 7.13 -3.34 -6.88
CA MET A 47 7.74 -3.88 -5.68
C MET A 47 7.03 -3.49 -4.41
N HIS A 48 6.69 -2.22 -4.28
CA HIS A 48 6.07 -1.73 -3.05
C HIS A 48 5.01 -0.69 -3.34
N LEU A 49 4.03 -0.65 -2.45
CA LEU A 49 3.05 0.42 -2.42
C LEU A 49 3.27 1.17 -1.12
N TYR A 50 3.40 2.48 -1.20
CA TYR A 50 3.68 3.27 -0.01
C TYR A 50 2.44 3.93 0.53
N LEU A 51 2.28 3.84 1.84
CA LEU A 51 1.15 4.42 2.53
C LEU A 51 1.66 5.57 3.38
N GLY A 52 1.05 6.72 3.26
CA GLY A 52 1.51 7.88 3.99
C GLY A 52 2.71 8.51 3.32
N GLY A 53 3.61 9.02 4.11
CA GLY A 53 4.86 9.53 3.58
C GLY A 53 4.94 11.02 3.43
N ARG A 54 3.80 11.72 3.45
CA ARG A 54 3.83 13.15 3.33
C ARG A 54 3.85 13.79 4.71
N ASN A 55 4.70 14.73 4.88
CA ASN A 55 4.86 15.39 6.17
C ASN A 55 3.91 16.58 6.23
N GLY A 56 2.70 16.37 6.70
CA GLY A 56 1.70 17.40 6.74
C GLY A 56 1.05 17.57 5.38
N ILE A 57 0.16 18.54 5.29
CA ILE A 57 -0.58 18.76 4.07
C ILE A 57 0.29 19.28 2.96
N THR A 58 1.18 20.18 3.27
CA THR A 58 2.01 20.79 2.26
C THR A 58 3.42 20.25 2.25
N GLY A 59 3.70 19.26 3.08
CA GLY A 59 5.04 18.73 3.15
C GLY A 59 5.40 17.87 1.97
N ASN A 60 6.66 17.64 1.78
CA ASN A 60 7.14 16.78 0.73
C ASN A 60 6.99 15.33 1.14
N TRP A 61 6.78 14.48 0.17
CA TRP A 61 6.71 13.06 0.43
C TRP A 61 8.10 12.53 0.75
N SER A 62 8.14 11.59 1.68
CA SER A 62 9.40 11.02 2.10
C SER A 62 9.19 9.55 2.42
N GLU A 63 10.07 8.72 1.94
CA GLU A 63 9.95 7.31 2.18
C GLU A 63 10.03 6.97 3.65
N LYS A 64 10.83 7.71 4.42
CA LYS A 64 10.98 7.38 5.81
C LYS A 64 9.74 7.71 6.64
N ASN A 65 8.85 8.53 6.12
CA ASN A 65 7.59 8.81 6.82
C ASN A 65 6.47 7.89 6.34
N SER A 66 6.78 6.93 5.50
CA SER A 66 5.77 6.08 4.90
C SER A 66 5.87 4.66 5.41
N VAL A 67 4.83 3.89 5.12
CA VAL A 67 4.84 2.45 5.36
C VAL A 67 4.97 1.78 4.00
N ALA A 68 6.03 1.01 3.81
CA ALA A 68 6.24 0.31 2.56
C ALA A 68 5.53 -1.03 2.62
N ILE A 69 4.57 -1.21 1.73
CA ILE A 69 3.80 -2.43 1.68
C ILE A 69 4.29 -3.24 0.49
N PRO A 70 4.89 -4.41 0.73
CA PRO A 70 5.36 -5.23 -0.39
C PRO A 70 4.17 -5.57 -1.30
N TRP A 71 4.38 -5.49 -2.58
CA TRP A 71 3.28 -5.74 -3.50
C TRP A 71 2.70 -7.13 -3.32
N GLU A 72 3.53 -8.12 -3.01
CA GLU A 72 3.01 -9.45 -2.83
C GLU A 72 2.16 -9.60 -1.58
N ALA A 73 2.16 -8.61 -0.70
CA ALA A 73 1.29 -8.65 0.48
C ALA A 73 -0.12 -8.19 0.16
N VAL A 74 -0.34 -7.60 -1.00
CA VAL A 74 -1.66 -7.13 -1.39
C VAL A 74 -2.53 -8.32 -1.69
N GLN A 75 -3.61 -8.49 -0.93
CA GLN A 75 -4.49 -9.63 -1.07
C GLN A 75 -5.67 -9.34 -1.97
N LYS A 76 -6.19 -8.16 -1.88
CA LYS A 76 -7.36 -7.82 -2.67
C LYS A 76 -7.50 -6.33 -2.81
N ILE A 77 -7.90 -5.87 -3.96
CA ILE A 77 -8.19 -4.46 -4.20
C ILE A 77 -9.69 -4.35 -4.47
N GLY A 78 -10.40 -3.79 -3.51
CA GLY A 78 -11.83 -3.61 -3.64
C GLY A 78 -12.17 -2.20 -4.07
N GLN A 79 -13.45 -1.89 -4.06
CA GLN A 79 -13.90 -0.59 -4.47
C GLN A 79 -13.43 0.52 -3.55
N GLU A 80 -13.44 0.27 -2.26
CA GLU A 80 -13.07 1.31 -1.32
C GLU A 80 -11.94 0.89 -0.40
N VAL A 81 -11.45 -0.32 -0.55
CA VAL A 81 -10.47 -0.83 0.39
C VAL A 81 -9.43 -1.68 -0.33
N VAL A 82 -8.21 -1.61 0.17
CA VAL A 82 -7.14 -2.49 -0.26
C VAL A 82 -6.78 -3.36 0.93
N ILE A 83 -6.89 -4.65 0.78
CA ILE A 83 -6.61 -5.58 1.87
C ILE A 83 -5.23 -6.14 1.68
N VAL A 84 -4.40 -6.00 2.71
CA VAL A 84 -3.03 -6.49 2.67
C VAL A 84 -2.82 -7.43 3.85
N ASP A 85 -1.86 -8.30 3.74
CA ASP A 85 -1.54 -9.21 4.83
C ASP A 85 -0.09 -9.01 5.23
N LEU A 86 0.12 -8.19 6.22
CA LEU A 86 1.45 -7.85 6.69
C LEU A 86 1.79 -8.49 8.03
N GLY A 87 0.84 -9.21 8.59
CA GLY A 87 1.07 -9.82 9.88
C GLY A 87 1.19 -8.79 10.97
N ARG A 88 1.83 -9.16 12.05
CA ARG A 88 1.96 -8.29 13.17
C ARG A 88 3.05 -7.27 13.04
N SER A 89 4.03 -7.56 12.23
CA SER A 89 5.23 -6.75 12.23
C SER A 89 5.00 -5.32 11.82
N VAL A 90 3.98 -5.09 11.03
CA VAL A 90 3.75 -3.75 10.59
C VAL A 90 3.32 -2.84 11.71
N ARG A 91 2.55 -3.34 12.63
CA ARG A 91 2.11 -2.50 13.69
C ARG A 91 3.24 -2.11 14.59
N GLY A 92 4.13 -3.01 14.79
CA GLY A 92 5.21 -2.71 15.66
C GLY A 92 6.27 -1.87 15.09
N LYS A 93 6.23 -1.73 13.77
CA LYS A 93 7.22 -1.01 13.19
C LYS A 93 7.30 0.36 13.67
N GLY A 94 6.35 0.96 13.72
CA GLY A 94 6.40 2.26 14.20
C GLY A 94 6.68 2.27 15.60
N LYS A 95 6.52 1.35 16.23
CA LYS A 95 6.59 1.44 17.46
C LYS A 95 7.30 0.49 17.98
N LEU A 96 7.56 0.01 17.62
CA LEU A 96 8.15 -0.83 18.07
C LEU A 96 8.91 -0.75 18.60
#